data_66383624f609cc0f51ab502d9c8d962a
#
_entry.id   66383624f609cc0f51ab502d9c8d962a
#
_cell.length_a   1.000
_cell.length_b   1.000
_cell.length_c   1.000
_cell.angle_alpha   90.00
_cell.angle_beta   90.00
_cell.angle_gamma   90.00
#
_symmetry.space_group_name_H-M   'P 1'
#
loop_
_entity.id
_entity.type
_entity.pdbx_description
1 polymer ?
#
loop_
_entity_poly.entity_id
_entity_poly.type
_entity_poly.pdbx_seq_one_letter_code
_entity_poly.pdbx_strand_id
1 'polypeptide(L)'
;MKIKLFLMISFLFFSSRTEDESMFWGKNGHRATGQIAQEYLTRKAKKKIDKILKGQSLAFVSTFADEIKSDRKYNKYYSWHYINMGLDENYETAEKNPQGDLVTGINECIAVLKNKNSSEEAKEFHLKMLIHFVGDLHQPMHIGRKEDKGGNTVQVQWFGRGTNLHRIWDTNMIDDWEMSYIELANNAKDLSKKQIKAIEKGSLEDWVNEVHGLTIEVYKSVKVGENVRYKYSYEHFGTVRTQLQKGGIRLAKILNEIFC
;
A
#
# COMPACT_ATOMS: atom_id res chain seq x y z
N MET A 1 -1.88 -10.57 71.70
CA MET A 1 -1.91 -11.30 70.41
C MET A 1 -1.94 -10.25 69.31
N LYS A 2 -0.78 -9.96 68.66
CA LYS A 2 -0.65 -8.92 67.65
C LYS A 2 -0.76 -9.55 66.27
N ILE A 3 -1.87 -9.26 65.55
CA ILE A 3 -2.09 -9.73 64.19
C ILE A 3 -1.29 -8.81 63.24
N LYS A 4 -0.28 -9.38 62.54
CA LYS A 4 0.45 -8.69 61.45
C LYS A 4 -0.36 -8.87 60.15
N LEU A 5 -0.92 -7.79 59.68
CA LEU A 5 -1.54 -7.71 58.35
C LEU A 5 -0.45 -7.66 57.27
N PHE A 6 -0.36 -8.69 56.46
CA PHE A 6 0.55 -8.75 55.32
C PHE A 6 -0.17 -8.17 54.07
N LEU A 7 0.21 -6.96 53.66
CA LEU A 7 -0.33 -6.36 52.43
C LEU A 7 0.42 -6.99 51.24
N MET A 8 -0.27 -7.81 50.50
CA MET A 8 0.25 -8.41 49.26
C MET A 8 -0.01 -7.42 48.12
N ILE A 9 1.03 -6.68 47.70
CA ILE A 9 0.98 -5.78 46.54
C ILE A 9 1.16 -6.63 45.28
N SER A 10 0.08 -6.87 44.56
CA SER A 10 0.12 -7.52 43.25
C SER A 10 0.62 -6.51 42.21
N PHE A 11 1.86 -6.64 41.77
CA PHE A 11 2.38 -5.96 40.59
C PHE A 11 1.74 -6.57 39.36
N LEU A 12 0.71 -5.94 38.82
CA LEU A 12 0.22 -6.22 37.46
C LEU A 12 1.26 -5.68 36.46
N PHE A 13 2.10 -6.58 35.96
CA PHE A 13 2.90 -6.29 34.77
C PHE A 13 1.95 -6.15 33.59
N PHE A 14 1.62 -4.91 33.24
CA PHE A 14 1.10 -4.59 31.92
C PHE A 14 2.23 -4.82 30.92
N SER A 15 2.30 -6.03 30.39
CA SER A 15 3.10 -6.31 29.21
C SER A 15 2.43 -5.55 28.04
N SER A 16 2.91 -4.37 27.74
CA SER A 16 2.60 -3.72 26.47
C SER A 16 3.22 -4.60 25.37
N ARG A 17 2.40 -5.45 24.76
CA ARG A 17 2.74 -5.99 23.46
C ARG A 17 2.86 -4.79 22.53
N THR A 18 4.09 -4.43 22.20
CA THR A 18 4.37 -3.69 20.97
C THR A 18 4.03 -4.67 19.84
N GLU A 19 2.80 -4.63 19.36
CA GLU A 19 2.50 -5.19 18.04
C GLU A 19 3.44 -4.46 17.08
N ASP A 20 4.20 -5.25 16.33
CA ASP A 20 5.03 -4.77 15.23
C ASP A 20 4.03 -4.25 14.17
N GLU A 21 3.68 -2.97 14.29
CA GLU A 21 2.63 -2.34 13.48
C GLU A 21 3.15 -2.21 12.07
N SER A 22 2.72 -3.15 11.23
CA SER A 22 3.08 -3.32 9.83
C SER A 22 2.95 -2.02 9.02
N MET A 23 3.99 -1.75 8.23
CA MET A 23 4.16 -0.61 7.32
C MET A 23 3.45 -0.87 5.98
N PHE A 24 2.11 -0.70 5.86
CA PHE A 24 1.43 -1.00 4.57
C PHE A 24 0.11 -0.25 4.45
N TRP A 25 -0.28 0.04 3.19
CA TRP A 25 -1.67 0.40 2.93
C TRP A 25 -2.58 -0.49 3.78
N GLY A 26 -3.38 0.12 4.62
CA GLY A 26 -4.34 -0.63 5.40
C GLY A 26 -5.19 -1.53 4.48
N LYS A 27 -5.69 -2.63 5.02
CA LYS A 27 -6.44 -3.63 4.23
C LYS A 27 -7.53 -3.01 3.35
N ASN A 28 -8.16 -1.92 3.79
CA ASN A 28 -9.21 -1.22 3.04
C ASN A 28 -8.66 -0.50 1.81
N GLY A 29 -7.46 0.09 1.88
CA GLY A 29 -6.82 0.74 0.73
C GLY A 29 -6.49 -0.25 -0.38
N HIS A 30 -5.81 -1.37 -0.04
CA HIS A 30 -5.51 -2.42 -1.01
C HIS A 30 -6.77 -3.02 -1.64
N ARG A 31 -7.79 -3.31 -0.83
CA ARG A 31 -9.06 -3.84 -1.33
C ARG A 31 -9.80 -2.87 -2.25
N ALA A 32 -9.81 -1.57 -1.91
CA ALA A 32 -10.41 -0.55 -2.77
C ALA A 32 -9.68 -0.45 -4.12
N THR A 33 -8.33 -0.44 -4.12
CA THR A 33 -7.52 -0.46 -5.35
C THR A 33 -7.82 -1.70 -6.20
N GLY A 34 -7.87 -2.88 -5.58
CA GLY A 34 -8.23 -4.13 -6.27
C GLY A 34 -9.66 -4.11 -6.83
N GLN A 35 -10.63 -3.58 -6.07
CA GLN A 35 -12.01 -3.44 -6.50
C GLN A 35 -12.13 -2.50 -7.71
N ILE A 36 -11.48 -1.33 -7.65
CA ILE A 36 -11.45 -0.38 -8.79
C ILE A 36 -10.83 -1.05 -10.01
N ALA A 37 -9.68 -1.72 -9.86
CA ALA A 37 -9.03 -2.39 -10.99
C ALA A 37 -9.95 -3.39 -11.69
N GLN A 38 -10.75 -4.14 -10.94
CA GLN A 38 -11.66 -5.15 -11.49
C GLN A 38 -12.70 -4.55 -12.46
N GLU A 39 -13.08 -3.28 -12.29
CA GLU A 39 -14.04 -2.57 -13.16
C GLU A 39 -13.42 -2.18 -14.51
N TYR A 40 -12.10 -1.98 -14.56
CA TYR A 40 -11.38 -1.61 -15.78
C TYR A 40 -10.77 -2.79 -16.55
N LEU A 41 -10.97 -4.03 -16.07
CA LEU A 41 -10.49 -5.22 -16.78
C LEU A 41 -11.29 -5.47 -18.06
N THR A 42 -10.58 -5.84 -19.14
CA THR A 42 -11.22 -6.41 -20.32
C THR A 42 -11.86 -7.77 -20.00
N ARG A 43 -12.88 -8.16 -20.73
CA ARG A 43 -13.51 -9.49 -20.57
C ARG A 43 -12.50 -10.64 -20.68
N LYS A 44 -11.50 -10.51 -21.57
CA LYS A 44 -10.47 -11.51 -21.80
C LYS A 44 -9.53 -11.61 -20.62
N ALA A 45 -9.01 -10.48 -20.10
CA ALA A 45 -8.15 -10.44 -18.92
C ALA A 45 -8.91 -11.01 -17.70
N LYS A 46 -10.14 -10.54 -17.46
CA LYS A 46 -10.98 -11.02 -16.35
C LYS A 46 -11.10 -12.54 -16.35
N LYS A 47 -11.46 -13.16 -17.50
CA LYS A 47 -11.61 -14.62 -17.60
C LYS A 47 -10.32 -15.38 -17.27
N LYS A 48 -9.15 -14.87 -17.71
CA LYS A 48 -7.86 -15.50 -17.40
C LYS A 48 -7.47 -15.34 -15.92
N ILE A 49 -7.68 -14.15 -15.36
CA ILE A 49 -7.43 -13.83 -13.96
C ILE A 49 -8.32 -14.71 -13.06
N ASP A 50 -9.62 -14.78 -13.33
CA ASP A 50 -10.57 -15.62 -12.60
C ASP A 50 -10.12 -17.09 -12.55
N LYS A 51 -9.57 -17.60 -13.66
CA LYS A 51 -9.01 -18.96 -13.71
C LYS A 51 -7.78 -19.10 -12.78
N ILE A 52 -6.83 -18.16 -12.85
CA ILE A 52 -5.60 -18.18 -12.04
C ILE A 52 -5.93 -18.05 -10.55
N LEU A 53 -6.82 -17.13 -10.20
CA LEU A 53 -7.23 -16.86 -8.82
C LEU A 53 -8.33 -17.81 -8.31
N LYS A 54 -8.77 -18.79 -9.12
CA LYS A 54 -9.78 -19.78 -8.74
C LYS A 54 -11.09 -19.13 -8.23
N GLY A 55 -11.50 -18.04 -8.88
CA GLY A 55 -12.70 -17.28 -8.54
C GLY A 55 -12.55 -16.24 -7.42
N GLN A 56 -11.36 -16.09 -6.81
CA GLN A 56 -11.12 -15.03 -5.85
C GLN A 56 -11.05 -13.67 -6.56
N SER A 57 -11.63 -12.62 -5.95
CA SER A 57 -11.60 -11.26 -6.51
C SER A 57 -10.23 -10.61 -6.32
N LEU A 58 -9.91 -9.58 -7.15
CA LEU A 58 -8.70 -8.78 -6.97
C LEU A 58 -8.68 -8.12 -5.57
N ALA A 59 -9.83 -7.63 -5.09
CA ALA A 59 -9.95 -7.05 -3.76
C ALA A 59 -9.62 -8.04 -2.63
N PHE A 60 -10.05 -9.31 -2.77
CA PHE A 60 -9.78 -10.32 -1.75
C PHE A 60 -8.28 -10.64 -1.65
N VAL A 61 -7.61 -10.82 -2.79
CA VAL A 61 -6.19 -11.22 -2.81
C VAL A 61 -5.21 -10.06 -2.68
N SER A 62 -5.68 -8.82 -2.69
CA SER A 62 -4.82 -7.61 -2.66
C SER A 62 -4.00 -7.47 -1.37
N THR A 63 -4.38 -8.12 -0.28
CA THR A 63 -3.66 -8.12 1.00
C THR A 63 -2.66 -9.26 1.15
N PHE A 64 -2.57 -10.17 0.16
CA PHE A 64 -1.80 -11.40 0.24
C PHE A 64 -0.32 -11.19 0.56
N ALA A 65 0.34 -10.20 -0.06
CA ALA A 65 1.76 -9.98 0.15
C ALA A 65 2.08 -9.57 1.60
N ASP A 66 1.17 -8.87 2.27
CA ASP A 66 1.28 -8.55 3.69
C ASP A 66 1.05 -9.78 4.58
N GLU A 67 0.08 -10.60 4.24
CA GLU A 67 -0.28 -11.78 5.02
C GLU A 67 0.87 -12.78 5.11
N ILE A 68 1.68 -12.90 4.04
CA ILE A 68 2.82 -13.83 4.00
C ILE A 68 4.09 -13.33 4.70
N LYS A 69 4.17 -12.05 5.09
CA LYS A 69 5.37 -11.45 5.73
C LYS A 69 5.79 -12.11 7.03
N SER A 70 4.86 -12.71 7.76
CA SER A 70 5.16 -13.45 8.99
C SER A 70 5.95 -14.74 8.76
N ASP A 71 5.97 -15.26 7.54
CA ASP A 71 6.70 -16.48 7.17
C ASP A 71 8.08 -16.11 6.57
N ARG A 72 9.15 -16.46 7.28
CA ARG A 72 10.54 -16.13 6.93
C ARG A 72 10.97 -16.56 5.52
N LYS A 73 10.33 -17.57 4.95
CA LYS A 73 10.64 -18.00 3.57
C LYS A 73 10.37 -16.92 2.51
N TYR A 74 9.53 -15.92 2.86
CA TYR A 74 9.17 -14.81 1.99
C TYR A 74 9.96 -13.52 2.27
N ASN A 75 10.94 -13.54 3.20
CA ASN A 75 11.73 -12.34 3.56
C ASN A 75 12.39 -11.66 2.35
N LYS A 76 12.72 -12.41 1.30
CA LYS A 76 13.31 -11.86 0.08
C LYS A 76 12.42 -10.85 -0.64
N TYR A 77 11.10 -10.87 -0.39
CA TYR A 77 10.14 -9.95 -0.99
C TYR A 77 9.88 -8.71 -0.13
N TYR A 78 10.47 -8.63 1.07
CA TYR A 78 10.18 -7.56 2.02
C TYR A 78 10.52 -6.16 1.44
N SER A 79 11.67 -6.00 0.79
CA SER A 79 12.08 -4.74 0.18
C SER A 79 11.25 -4.36 -1.07
N TRP A 80 10.47 -5.27 -1.63
CA TRP A 80 9.65 -5.02 -2.82
C TRP A 80 8.37 -4.24 -2.53
N HIS A 81 8.08 -3.92 -1.28
CA HIS A 81 6.92 -3.14 -0.88
C HIS A 81 7.15 -1.63 -0.90
N TYR A 82 8.41 -1.17 -1.05
CA TYR A 82 8.75 0.25 -0.97
C TYR A 82 9.95 0.62 -1.82
N ILE A 83 10.13 1.93 -1.97
CA ILE A 83 11.31 2.56 -2.56
C ILE A 83 11.87 3.55 -1.54
N ASN A 84 13.17 3.43 -1.23
CA ASN A 84 13.87 4.46 -0.48
C ASN A 84 14.46 5.47 -1.46
N MET A 85 14.01 6.73 -1.36
CA MET A 85 14.44 7.80 -2.24
C MET A 85 14.51 9.13 -1.47
N GLY A 86 15.59 9.88 -1.65
CA GLY A 86 15.74 11.23 -1.09
C GLY A 86 14.71 12.18 -1.70
N LEU A 87 14.31 13.22 -0.94
CA LEU A 87 13.26 14.15 -1.40
C LEU A 87 13.68 15.04 -2.57
N ASP A 88 14.97 15.13 -2.85
CA ASP A 88 15.61 15.87 -3.95
C ASP A 88 16.04 14.97 -5.11
N GLU A 89 15.74 13.68 -5.05
CA GLU A 89 16.08 12.69 -6.07
C GLU A 89 14.86 12.35 -6.95
N ASN A 90 15.13 11.65 -8.05
CA ASN A 90 14.16 10.91 -8.83
C ASN A 90 14.54 9.43 -8.87
N TYR A 91 13.65 8.57 -9.38
CA TYR A 91 13.91 7.13 -9.36
C TYR A 91 15.17 6.74 -10.13
N GLU A 92 15.48 7.43 -11.23
CA GLU A 92 16.66 7.14 -12.08
C GLU A 92 17.98 7.43 -11.36
N THR A 93 18.01 8.45 -10.50
CA THR A 93 19.22 8.89 -9.78
C THR A 93 19.37 8.28 -8.39
N ALA A 94 18.26 7.84 -7.79
CA ALA A 94 18.25 7.27 -6.44
C ALA A 94 19.04 5.95 -6.36
N GLU A 95 19.70 5.73 -5.21
CA GLU A 95 20.39 4.48 -4.91
C GLU A 95 19.39 3.31 -4.88
N LYS A 96 19.65 2.26 -5.65
CA LYS A 96 18.80 1.08 -5.70
C LYS A 96 19.11 0.10 -4.57
N ASN A 97 18.06 -0.46 -3.99
CA ASN A 97 18.24 -1.54 -3.02
C ASN A 97 18.86 -2.78 -3.71
N PRO A 98 19.99 -3.31 -3.25
CA PRO A 98 20.61 -4.51 -3.85
C PRO A 98 19.71 -5.75 -3.84
N GLN A 99 18.72 -5.81 -2.96
CA GLN A 99 17.74 -6.90 -2.89
C GLN A 99 16.51 -6.63 -3.78
N GLY A 100 16.53 -5.55 -4.55
CA GLY A 100 15.38 -5.06 -5.31
C GLY A 100 14.46 -4.19 -4.45
N ASP A 101 13.62 -3.45 -5.14
CA ASP A 101 12.61 -2.54 -4.60
C ASP A 101 11.25 -2.81 -5.25
N LEU A 102 10.30 -1.92 -5.05
CA LEU A 102 8.94 -2.03 -5.57
C LEU A 102 8.88 -2.12 -7.10
N VAL A 103 9.74 -1.38 -7.83
CA VAL A 103 9.83 -1.48 -9.30
C VAL A 103 10.35 -2.84 -9.71
N THR A 104 11.38 -3.34 -9.03
CA THR A 104 11.90 -4.69 -9.23
C THR A 104 10.80 -5.74 -9.03
N GLY A 105 10.06 -5.63 -7.93
CA GLY A 105 8.97 -6.56 -7.60
C GLY A 105 7.86 -6.59 -8.65
N ILE A 106 7.41 -5.42 -9.11
CA ILE A 106 6.38 -5.30 -10.15
C ILE A 106 6.88 -5.91 -11.46
N ASN A 107 8.10 -5.58 -11.89
CA ASN A 107 8.68 -6.09 -13.14
C ASN A 107 8.88 -7.60 -13.11
N GLU A 108 9.33 -8.17 -12.01
CA GLU A 108 9.48 -9.63 -11.83
C GLU A 108 8.11 -10.33 -11.92
N CYS A 109 7.09 -9.79 -11.25
CA CYS A 109 5.74 -10.33 -11.35
C CYS A 109 5.21 -10.30 -12.79
N ILE A 110 5.42 -9.20 -13.53
CA ILE A 110 5.03 -9.09 -14.93
C ILE A 110 5.76 -10.12 -15.79
N ALA A 111 7.07 -10.31 -15.58
CA ALA A 111 7.88 -11.28 -16.32
C ALA A 111 7.38 -12.71 -16.12
N VAL A 112 7.12 -13.12 -14.87
CA VAL A 112 6.59 -14.45 -14.55
C VAL A 112 5.21 -14.66 -15.16
N LEU A 113 4.33 -13.68 -15.12
CA LEU A 113 2.97 -13.77 -15.66
C LEU A 113 2.93 -13.84 -17.18
N LYS A 114 3.88 -13.18 -17.88
CA LYS A 114 4.03 -13.24 -19.34
C LYS A 114 4.72 -14.52 -19.81
N ASN A 115 5.49 -15.18 -18.96
CA ASN A 115 6.22 -16.39 -19.32
C ASN A 115 5.24 -17.58 -19.44
N LYS A 116 5.12 -18.13 -20.65
CA LYS A 116 4.27 -19.28 -20.94
C LYS A 116 4.67 -20.55 -20.18
N ASN A 117 5.94 -20.67 -19.81
CA ASN A 117 6.50 -21.84 -19.11
C ASN A 117 6.38 -21.74 -17.58
N SER A 118 5.91 -20.62 -17.02
CA SER A 118 5.67 -20.50 -15.58
C SER A 118 4.56 -21.45 -15.15
N SER A 119 4.76 -22.11 -13.99
CA SER A 119 3.73 -22.98 -13.41
C SER A 119 2.48 -22.18 -13.00
N GLU A 120 1.34 -22.85 -12.86
CA GLU A 120 0.11 -22.18 -12.41
C GLU A 120 0.26 -21.62 -10.98
N GLU A 121 1.00 -22.32 -10.11
CA GLU A 121 1.30 -21.84 -8.75
C GLU A 121 2.16 -20.57 -8.78
N ALA A 122 3.18 -20.52 -9.65
CA ALA A 122 4.01 -19.34 -9.82
C ALA A 122 3.18 -18.16 -10.35
N LYS A 123 2.29 -18.40 -11.31
CA LYS A 123 1.39 -17.37 -11.84
C LYS A 123 0.41 -16.87 -10.76
N GLU A 124 -0.19 -17.79 -9.99
CA GLU A 124 -1.10 -17.40 -8.91
C GLU A 124 -0.38 -16.52 -7.87
N PHE A 125 0.80 -16.98 -7.43
CA PHE A 125 1.62 -16.25 -6.46
C PHE A 125 1.97 -14.84 -6.96
N HIS A 126 2.58 -14.72 -8.16
CA HIS A 126 3.03 -13.44 -8.67
C HIS A 126 1.88 -12.53 -9.09
N LEU A 127 0.72 -13.07 -9.44
CA LEU A 127 -0.47 -12.26 -9.67
C LEU A 127 -0.96 -11.60 -8.37
N LYS A 128 -1.01 -12.34 -7.27
CA LYS A 128 -1.36 -11.79 -5.95
C LYS A 128 -0.37 -10.72 -5.49
N MET A 129 0.94 -10.97 -5.68
CA MET A 129 2.00 -10.00 -5.37
C MET A 129 1.87 -8.74 -6.22
N LEU A 130 1.65 -8.87 -7.54
CA LEU A 130 1.49 -7.73 -8.45
C LEU A 130 0.32 -6.83 -8.06
N ILE A 131 -0.83 -7.43 -7.71
CA ILE A 131 -2.02 -6.69 -7.29
C ILE A 131 -1.72 -5.84 -6.06
N HIS A 132 -0.97 -6.38 -5.10
CA HIS A 132 -0.56 -5.69 -3.89
C HIS A 132 0.45 -4.58 -4.19
N PHE A 133 1.53 -4.89 -4.89
CA PHE A 133 2.63 -3.95 -5.16
C PHE A 133 2.19 -2.73 -5.97
N VAL A 134 1.26 -2.87 -6.90
CA VAL A 134 0.70 -1.70 -7.59
C VAL A 134 -0.14 -0.84 -6.64
N GLY A 135 -0.74 -1.42 -5.62
CA GLY A 135 -1.34 -0.68 -4.51
C GLY A 135 -0.28 0.13 -3.76
N ASP A 136 0.79 -0.52 -3.28
CA ASP A 136 1.91 0.11 -2.57
C ASP A 136 2.53 1.27 -3.36
N LEU A 137 2.70 1.11 -4.69
CA LEU A 137 3.21 2.14 -5.58
C LEU A 137 2.41 3.46 -5.50
N HIS A 138 1.13 3.40 -5.19
CA HIS A 138 0.26 4.56 -5.14
C HIS A 138 0.05 5.12 -3.72
N GLN A 139 0.75 4.57 -2.72
CA GLN A 139 0.80 5.11 -1.36
C GLN A 139 2.08 5.98 -1.21
N PRO A 140 1.94 7.30 -1.01
CA PRO A 140 3.10 8.20 -1.02
C PRO A 140 4.23 7.80 -0.08
N MET A 141 3.91 7.30 1.13
CA MET A 141 4.94 6.96 2.12
C MET A 141 5.68 5.66 1.80
N HIS A 142 5.22 4.86 0.82
CA HIS A 142 6.00 3.74 0.28
C HIS A 142 7.11 4.18 -0.68
N ILE A 143 7.15 5.47 -1.04
CA ILE A 143 8.24 6.09 -1.83
C ILE A 143 8.83 7.21 -0.98
N GLY A 144 9.40 6.84 0.15
CA GLY A 144 9.86 7.77 1.17
C GLY A 144 11.34 7.65 1.47
N ARG A 145 11.81 8.44 2.44
CA ARG A 145 13.21 8.49 2.83
C ARG A 145 13.65 7.23 3.58
N LYS A 146 14.89 6.81 3.34
CA LYS A 146 15.53 5.68 4.05
C LYS A 146 15.68 5.96 5.55
N GLU A 147 16.08 7.19 5.90
CA GLU A 147 16.45 7.61 7.26
C GLU A 147 15.29 7.48 8.24
N ASP A 148 14.06 7.67 7.78
CA ASP A 148 12.87 7.58 8.62
C ASP A 148 11.93 6.43 8.23
N LYS A 149 12.46 5.49 7.39
CA LYS A 149 11.72 4.30 6.94
C LYS A 149 10.39 4.68 6.28
N GLY A 150 10.42 5.66 5.36
CA GLY A 150 9.20 6.14 4.71
C GLY A 150 8.21 6.78 5.70
N GLY A 151 8.69 7.59 6.65
CA GLY A 151 7.87 8.31 7.63
C GLY A 151 7.43 7.49 8.85
N ASN A 152 7.88 6.24 8.98
CA ASN A 152 7.53 5.40 10.14
C ASN A 152 8.15 5.91 11.46
N THR A 153 9.27 6.62 11.40
CA THR A 153 9.86 7.25 12.59
C THR A 153 9.46 8.72 12.76
N VAL A 154 8.69 9.28 11.85
CA VAL A 154 8.10 10.63 11.97
C VAL A 154 6.88 10.54 12.89
N GLN A 155 7.12 10.69 14.19
CA GLN A 155 6.08 10.55 15.22
C GLN A 155 5.15 11.76 15.20
N VAL A 156 3.85 11.48 15.20
CA VAL A 156 2.74 12.45 15.23
C VAL A 156 1.61 11.91 16.10
N GLN A 157 0.53 12.66 16.26
CA GLN A 157 -0.67 12.17 16.92
C GLN A 157 -1.85 12.26 15.96
N TRP A 158 -2.69 11.22 15.97
CA TRP A 158 -3.98 11.16 15.29
C TRP A 158 -5.09 11.23 16.34
N PHE A 159 -5.81 12.36 16.38
CA PHE A 159 -6.83 12.63 17.40
C PHE A 159 -6.32 12.45 18.85
N GLY A 160 -5.07 12.86 19.11
CA GLY A 160 -4.43 12.77 20.43
C GLY A 160 -3.84 11.40 20.76
N ARG A 161 -3.93 10.41 19.85
CA ARG A 161 -3.29 9.11 20.00
C ARG A 161 -1.97 9.08 19.23
N GLY A 162 -0.91 8.57 19.86
CA GLY A 162 0.40 8.44 19.21
C GLY A 162 0.34 7.52 17.99
N THR A 163 0.98 7.97 16.91
CA THR A 163 1.12 7.26 15.65
C THR A 163 2.31 7.82 14.88
N ASN A 164 2.48 7.43 13.63
CA ASN A 164 3.50 7.98 12.74
C ASN A 164 2.89 8.46 11.42
N LEU A 165 3.65 9.25 10.66
CA LEU A 165 3.19 9.83 9.40
C LEU A 165 2.83 8.76 8.37
N HIS A 166 3.63 7.69 8.28
CA HIS A 166 3.34 6.58 7.38
C HIS A 166 1.94 6.00 7.65
N ARG A 167 1.66 5.63 8.90
CA ARG A 167 0.39 5.02 9.30
C ARG A 167 -0.82 5.96 9.11
N ILE A 168 -0.65 7.27 9.22
CA ILE A 168 -1.74 8.22 8.92
C ILE A 168 -2.20 8.04 7.49
N TRP A 169 -1.26 8.00 6.54
CA TRP A 169 -1.55 7.86 5.11
C TRP A 169 -1.95 6.45 4.72
N ASP A 170 -1.43 5.48 5.40
CA ASP A 170 -1.64 4.06 5.12
C ASP A 170 -2.99 3.56 5.62
N THR A 171 -3.38 3.98 6.80
CA THR A 171 -4.49 3.37 7.53
C THR A 171 -5.42 4.40 8.16
N ASN A 172 -4.88 5.33 8.98
CA ASN A 172 -5.73 6.12 9.87
C ASN A 172 -6.74 6.99 9.12
N MET A 173 -6.33 7.68 8.03
CA MET A 173 -7.27 8.50 7.26
C MET A 173 -8.35 7.68 6.56
N ILE A 174 -8.04 6.46 6.12
CA ILE A 174 -9.01 5.60 5.43
C ILE A 174 -10.01 5.04 6.42
N ASP A 175 -9.53 4.53 7.56
CA ASP A 175 -10.38 3.87 8.55
C ASP A 175 -11.27 4.88 9.30
N ASP A 176 -10.80 6.13 9.49
CA ASP A 176 -11.57 7.20 10.15
C ASP A 176 -12.85 7.60 9.37
N TRP A 177 -12.90 7.32 8.08
CA TRP A 177 -14.11 7.53 7.27
C TRP A 177 -15.15 6.43 7.43
N GLU A 178 -14.81 5.34 8.12
CA GLU A 178 -15.69 4.18 8.39
C GLU A 178 -16.36 3.61 7.12
N MET A 179 -15.80 3.88 5.94
CA MET A 179 -16.28 3.32 4.68
C MET A 179 -15.71 1.92 4.47
N SER A 180 -16.54 1.00 4.03
CA SER A 180 -16.06 -0.26 3.48
C SER A 180 -15.23 -0.01 2.21
N TYR A 181 -14.36 -0.94 1.85
CA TYR A 181 -13.58 -0.83 0.61
C TYR A 181 -14.47 -0.75 -0.66
N ILE A 182 -15.67 -1.33 -0.61
CA ILE A 182 -16.64 -1.25 -1.71
C ILE A 182 -17.20 0.17 -1.81
N GLU A 183 -17.60 0.79 -0.70
CA GLU A 183 -18.10 2.16 -0.68
C GLU A 183 -17.00 3.13 -1.12
N LEU A 184 -15.76 2.92 -0.67
CA LEU A 184 -14.60 3.72 -1.05
C LEU A 184 -14.33 3.62 -2.57
N ALA A 185 -14.40 2.42 -3.14
CA ALA A 185 -14.24 2.20 -4.57
C ALA A 185 -15.39 2.80 -5.40
N ASN A 186 -16.64 2.59 -4.99
CA ASN A 186 -17.83 3.08 -5.67
C ASN A 186 -17.95 4.62 -5.64
N ASN A 187 -17.29 5.27 -4.67
CA ASN A 187 -17.20 6.73 -4.60
C ASN A 187 -15.95 7.30 -5.29
N ALA A 188 -15.25 6.51 -6.11
CA ALA A 188 -14.25 7.04 -7.02
C ALA A 188 -14.91 8.01 -8.04
N LYS A 189 -14.12 8.96 -8.53
CA LYS A 189 -14.64 9.96 -9.48
C LYS A 189 -15.01 9.31 -10.81
N ASP A 190 -16.14 9.69 -11.38
CA ASP A 190 -16.43 9.38 -12.77
C ASP A 190 -15.41 10.06 -13.69
N LEU A 191 -14.73 9.25 -14.49
CA LEU A 191 -13.67 9.71 -15.40
C LEU A 191 -14.07 9.47 -16.86
N SER A 192 -13.88 10.48 -17.68
CA SER A 192 -13.96 10.33 -19.12
C SER A 192 -12.85 9.40 -19.65
N LYS A 193 -13.07 8.80 -20.81
CA LYS A 193 -12.03 7.97 -21.49
C LYS A 193 -10.70 8.70 -21.68
N LYS A 194 -10.74 10.03 -21.91
CA LYS A 194 -9.54 10.87 -22.03
C LYS A 194 -8.77 10.95 -20.73
N GLN A 195 -9.46 11.10 -19.60
CA GLN A 195 -8.84 11.13 -18.25
C GLN A 195 -8.25 9.77 -17.87
N ILE A 196 -8.96 8.67 -18.15
CA ILE A 196 -8.46 7.30 -17.92
C ILE A 196 -7.16 7.09 -18.70
N LYS A 197 -7.15 7.41 -20.01
CA LYS A 197 -5.94 7.32 -20.84
C LYS A 197 -4.79 8.20 -20.33
N ALA A 198 -5.09 9.36 -19.75
CA ALA A 198 -4.08 10.23 -19.17
C ALA A 198 -3.48 9.61 -17.89
N ILE A 199 -4.27 8.92 -17.08
CA ILE A 199 -3.80 8.18 -15.89
C ILE A 199 -2.92 6.98 -16.30
N GLU A 200 -3.30 6.26 -17.34
CA GLU A 200 -2.57 5.11 -17.88
C GLU A 200 -1.23 5.48 -18.52
N LYS A 201 -1.02 6.76 -18.86
CA LYS A 201 0.19 7.22 -19.57
C LYS A 201 1.43 7.11 -18.69
N GLY A 202 2.58 6.89 -19.35
CA GLY A 202 3.89 6.82 -18.71
C GLY A 202 4.37 5.40 -18.44
N SER A 203 5.62 5.30 -18.04
CA SER A 203 6.28 4.08 -17.57
C SER A 203 6.03 3.86 -16.08
N LEU A 204 6.54 2.76 -15.55
CA LEU A 204 6.48 2.46 -14.11
C LEU A 204 7.28 3.51 -13.31
N GLU A 205 8.44 3.91 -13.82
CA GLU A 205 9.32 4.92 -13.23
C GLU A 205 8.66 6.31 -13.24
N ASP A 206 7.94 6.67 -14.33
CA ASP A 206 7.16 7.90 -14.39
C ASP A 206 6.11 7.94 -13.27
N TRP A 207 5.46 6.79 -12.99
CA TRP A 207 4.47 6.70 -11.91
C TRP A 207 5.11 6.79 -10.51
N VAL A 208 6.31 6.21 -10.35
CA VAL A 208 7.10 6.37 -9.12
C VAL A 208 7.40 7.84 -8.87
N ASN A 209 7.94 8.53 -9.87
CA ASN A 209 8.31 9.95 -9.76
C ASN A 209 7.07 10.85 -9.51
N GLU A 210 5.93 10.51 -10.12
CA GLU A 210 4.65 11.21 -9.87
C GLU A 210 4.23 11.07 -8.39
N VAL A 211 4.27 9.85 -7.84
CA VAL A 211 3.90 9.61 -6.44
C VAL A 211 4.93 10.20 -5.49
N HIS A 212 6.23 10.16 -5.83
CA HIS A 212 7.27 10.81 -5.04
C HIS A 212 7.07 12.32 -4.92
N GLY A 213 6.58 12.97 -5.95
CA GLY A 213 6.17 14.38 -5.85
C GLY A 213 5.10 14.62 -4.78
N LEU A 214 4.16 13.69 -4.60
CA LEU A 214 3.19 13.74 -3.49
C LEU A 214 3.86 13.46 -2.14
N THR A 215 4.81 12.53 -2.09
CA THR A 215 5.57 12.21 -0.87
C THR A 215 6.26 13.44 -0.31
N ILE A 216 6.87 14.27 -1.16
CA ILE A 216 7.49 15.54 -0.76
C ILE A 216 6.46 16.45 -0.07
N GLU A 217 5.25 16.58 -0.61
CA GLU A 217 4.19 17.38 -0.02
C GLU A 217 3.66 16.78 1.29
N VAL A 218 3.60 15.46 1.39
CA VAL A 218 3.21 14.77 2.63
C VAL A 218 4.21 15.06 3.76
N TYR A 219 5.51 15.01 3.48
CA TYR A 219 6.52 15.36 4.50
C TYR A 219 6.42 16.83 4.96
N LYS A 220 6.00 17.74 4.08
CA LYS A 220 5.78 19.16 4.42
C LYS A 220 4.49 19.41 5.20
N SER A 221 3.56 18.45 5.16
CA SER A 221 2.20 18.64 5.70
C SER A 221 2.09 18.52 7.22
N VAL A 222 3.12 18.02 7.90
CA VAL A 222 3.14 17.85 9.37
C VAL A 222 4.47 18.25 9.98
N LYS A 223 4.42 18.58 11.28
CA LYS A 223 5.62 18.69 12.14
C LYS A 223 5.70 17.48 13.08
N VAL A 224 6.91 17.06 13.41
CA VAL A 224 7.11 15.99 14.40
C VAL A 224 6.42 16.37 15.71
N GLY A 225 5.65 15.44 16.27
CA GLY A 225 4.86 15.63 17.49
C GLY A 225 3.50 16.31 17.27
N GLU A 226 3.19 16.76 16.07
CA GLU A 226 1.92 17.44 15.77
C GLU A 226 0.72 16.54 16.00
N ASN A 227 -0.36 17.12 16.54
CA ASN A 227 -1.64 16.42 16.71
C ASN A 227 -2.57 16.79 15.55
N VAL A 228 -2.61 15.94 14.55
CA VAL A 228 -3.47 16.11 13.37
C VAL A 228 -4.85 15.45 13.59
N ARG A 229 -5.89 16.06 13.00
CA ARG A 229 -7.28 15.72 13.22
C ARG A 229 -8.11 15.94 11.96
N TYR A 230 -9.43 16.19 12.10
CA TYR A 230 -10.39 16.43 11.02
C TYR A 230 -9.89 17.36 9.89
N LYS A 231 -9.22 18.46 10.22
CA LYS A 231 -8.69 19.39 9.22
C LYS A 231 -7.70 18.69 8.30
N TYR A 232 -6.79 17.91 8.85
CA TYR A 232 -5.79 17.16 8.10
C TYR A 232 -6.46 16.12 7.18
N SER A 233 -7.41 15.34 7.73
CA SER A 233 -8.20 14.40 6.93
C SER A 233 -8.95 15.11 5.81
N TYR A 234 -9.63 16.21 6.09
CA TYR A 234 -10.36 17.00 5.11
C TYR A 234 -9.47 17.50 3.96
N GLU A 235 -8.27 18.01 4.28
CA GLU A 235 -7.32 18.54 3.30
C GLU A 235 -6.67 17.45 2.44
N HIS A 236 -6.42 16.25 2.98
CA HIS A 236 -5.58 15.23 2.35
C HIS A 236 -6.32 13.98 1.86
N PHE A 237 -7.49 13.67 2.39
CA PHE A 237 -8.21 12.44 2.00
C PHE A 237 -8.60 12.41 0.51
N GLY A 238 -8.82 13.59 -0.09
CA GLY A 238 -9.01 13.70 -1.55
C GLY A 238 -7.82 13.18 -2.35
N THR A 239 -6.60 13.37 -1.86
CA THR A 239 -5.37 12.81 -2.46
C THR A 239 -5.33 11.30 -2.29
N VAL A 240 -5.63 10.77 -1.10
CA VAL A 240 -5.72 9.32 -0.86
C VAL A 240 -6.69 8.67 -1.85
N ARG A 241 -7.92 9.17 -1.98
CA ARG A 241 -8.92 8.65 -2.93
C ARG A 241 -8.43 8.69 -4.37
N THR A 242 -7.75 9.77 -4.76
CA THR A 242 -7.17 9.91 -6.10
C THR A 242 -6.09 8.86 -6.36
N GLN A 243 -5.24 8.58 -5.37
CA GLN A 243 -4.20 7.56 -5.49
C GLN A 243 -4.78 6.13 -5.56
N LEU A 244 -5.80 5.82 -4.77
CA LEU A 244 -6.52 4.55 -4.86
C LEU A 244 -7.10 4.34 -6.28
N GLN A 245 -7.71 5.39 -6.85
CA GLN A 245 -8.28 5.33 -8.19
C GLN A 245 -7.21 5.18 -9.28
N LYS A 246 -6.11 5.93 -9.20
CA LYS A 246 -4.98 5.79 -10.13
C LYS A 246 -4.36 4.40 -10.04
N GLY A 247 -4.17 3.90 -8.82
CA GLY A 247 -3.65 2.55 -8.57
C GLY A 247 -4.52 1.48 -9.22
N GLY A 248 -5.83 1.56 -9.06
CA GLY A 248 -6.77 0.61 -9.68
C GLY A 248 -6.73 0.66 -11.21
N ILE A 249 -6.75 1.86 -11.80
CA ILE A 249 -6.70 2.03 -13.28
C ILE A 249 -5.37 1.51 -13.85
N ARG A 250 -4.23 1.84 -13.22
CA ARG A 250 -2.89 1.42 -13.66
C ARG A 250 -2.68 -0.08 -13.46
N LEU A 251 -3.20 -0.66 -12.39
CA LEU A 251 -3.23 -2.12 -12.18
C LEU A 251 -4.01 -2.80 -13.32
N ALA A 252 -5.20 -2.31 -13.63
CA ALA A 252 -6.00 -2.86 -14.72
C ALA A 252 -5.30 -2.74 -16.08
N LYS A 253 -4.62 -1.62 -16.36
CA LYS A 253 -3.78 -1.45 -17.56
C LYS A 253 -2.73 -2.55 -17.65
N ILE A 254 -1.92 -2.76 -16.60
CA ILE A 254 -0.88 -3.78 -16.56
C ILE A 254 -1.49 -5.17 -16.78
N LEU A 255 -2.58 -5.50 -16.07
CA LEU A 255 -3.24 -6.79 -16.17
C LEU A 255 -3.86 -7.03 -17.57
N ASN A 256 -4.44 -5.99 -18.18
CA ASN A 256 -4.94 -6.07 -19.55
C ASN A 256 -3.82 -6.32 -20.56
N GLU A 257 -2.64 -5.70 -20.40
CA GLU A 257 -1.48 -5.92 -21.27
C GLU A 257 -0.86 -7.32 -21.11
N ILE A 258 -0.92 -7.90 -19.92
CA ILE A 258 -0.43 -9.27 -19.67
C ILE A 258 -1.38 -10.30 -20.25
N PHE A 259 -2.69 -10.09 -20.10
CA PHE A 259 -3.70 -11.11 -20.36
C PHE A 259 -4.53 -10.91 -21.64
N CYS A 260 -4.37 -9.82 -22.38
CA CYS A 260 -4.95 -9.63 -23.70
C CYS A 260 -3.96 -9.95 -24.81
#